data_b4d662b2cb8f2cf0118868bfd620eefd
#
_entry.id   b4d662b2cb8f2cf0118868bfd620eefd
#
_cell.length_a   1.000
_cell.length_b   1.000
_cell.length_c   1.000
_cell.angle_alpha   90.00
_cell.angle_beta   90.00
_cell.angle_gamma   90.00
#
_symmetry.space_group_name_H-M   'P 1'
#
loop_
_entity.id
_entity.type
_entity.pdbx_description
1 polymer ?
#
loop_
_entity_poly.entity_id
_entity_poly.type
_entity_poly.pdbx_seq_one_letter_code
_entity_poly.pdbx_strand_id
1 'polypeptide(L)'
;LIGISVVLIVNKKFNCDDSVALFNISFKRLRNAHLIIFALTIICLGFGHDGWVYLALMFVQYCLLLAQLFAKDQNAKWIVAGVMLTTSILVLPQMLIPAYYCGDGDLLFHAGYAKTIIDMGTVATGYGGTYESFNAYHILIAAFAEATGLAINVSLYLVSVATVLFSIPFVY
;
A
#
# COMPACT_ATOMS: atom_id res chain seq x y z
N LEU A 1 7.39 -6.11 10.42
CA LEU A 1 8.18 -5.01 11.03
C LEU A 1 7.43 -3.67 10.95
N ILE A 2 6.87 -3.27 9.81
CA ILE A 2 6.12 -2.02 9.64
C ILE A 2 4.89 -2.00 10.54
N GLY A 3 4.12 -3.10 10.63
CA GLY A 3 2.96 -3.20 11.50
C GLY A 3 3.30 -3.04 12.98
N ILE A 4 4.43 -3.56 13.43
CA ILE A 4 4.88 -3.44 14.82
C ILE A 4 5.28 -1.99 15.11
N SER A 5 5.96 -1.31 14.19
CA SER A 5 6.34 0.09 14.36
C SER A 5 5.11 1.01 14.44
N VAL A 6 4.10 0.77 13.62
CA VAL A 6 2.83 1.52 13.64
C VAL A 6 2.09 1.27 14.95
N VAL A 7 2.00 0.01 15.42
CA VAL A 7 1.36 -0.35 16.72
C VAL A 7 2.08 0.29 17.91
N LEU A 8 3.40 0.42 17.87
CA LEU A 8 4.17 1.08 18.92
C LEU A 8 3.93 2.60 18.96
N ILE A 9 3.69 3.23 17.80
CA ILE A 9 3.35 4.66 17.71
C ILE A 9 1.94 4.93 18.25
N VAL A 10 1.02 4.02 17.98
CA VAL A 10 -0.41 4.14 18.31
C VAL A 10 -0.72 3.87 19.78
N ASN A 11 0.05 2.99 20.41
CA ASN A 11 -0.15 2.75 21.82
C ASN A 11 0.36 3.94 22.64
N LYS A 12 -0.53 4.88 22.97
CA LYS A 12 -0.35 6.03 23.88
C LYS A 12 0.33 5.71 25.24
N LYS A 13 0.76 4.48 25.47
CA LYS A 13 1.61 4.07 26.59
C LYS A 13 3.06 4.57 26.47
N PHE A 14 3.49 5.02 25.28
CA PHE A 14 4.62 5.91 25.20
C PHE A 14 4.14 7.30 25.58
N ASN A 15 4.23 7.66 26.86
CA ASN A 15 4.26 9.04 27.28
C ASN A 15 5.47 9.69 26.61
N CYS A 16 5.25 10.24 25.42
CA CYS A 16 6.24 11.00 24.68
C CYS A 16 6.49 12.40 25.26
N ASP A 17 6.25 12.59 26.55
CA ASP A 17 6.66 13.83 27.22
C ASP A 17 8.18 13.97 27.29
N ASP A 18 8.91 12.85 27.18
CA ASP A 18 10.36 12.83 26.96
C ASP A 18 10.67 12.32 25.56
N SER A 19 10.21 13.00 24.51
CA SER A 19 10.65 12.71 23.16
C SER A 19 12.15 12.96 23.08
N VAL A 20 12.93 11.89 23.23
CA VAL A 20 14.36 11.91 22.92
C VAL A 20 14.44 12.15 21.43
N ALA A 21 14.51 13.42 21.05
CA ALA A 21 14.83 13.79 19.68
C ALA A 21 16.24 13.29 19.42
N LEU A 22 16.39 12.07 18.88
CA LEU A 22 17.67 11.49 18.55
C LEU A 22 18.38 12.29 17.45
N PHE A 23 17.60 13.05 16.66
CA PHE A 23 18.10 13.86 15.57
C PHE A 23 17.71 15.33 15.78
N ASN A 24 18.71 16.21 15.73
CA ASN A 24 18.47 17.66 15.72
C ASN A 24 18.05 18.18 14.34
N ILE A 25 17.30 17.34 13.59
CA ILE A 25 16.79 17.65 12.26
C ILE A 25 15.30 17.96 12.38
N SER A 26 14.89 19.06 11.75
CA SER A 26 13.49 19.46 11.70
C SER A 26 12.64 18.44 10.97
N PHE A 27 11.53 18.02 11.56
CA PHE A 27 10.52 17.16 10.93
C PHE A 27 10.11 17.65 9.54
N LYS A 28 9.92 18.97 9.37
CA LYS A 28 9.55 19.58 8.08
C LYS A 28 10.56 19.28 6.97
N ARG A 29 11.87 19.27 7.29
CA ARG A 29 12.91 18.95 6.32
C ARG A 29 12.86 17.49 5.91
N LEU A 30 12.72 16.58 6.87
CA LEU A 30 12.61 15.14 6.61
C LEU A 30 11.35 14.80 5.80
N ARG A 31 10.21 15.42 6.14
CA ARG A 31 8.97 15.27 5.38
C ARG A 31 9.13 15.72 3.92
N ASN A 32 9.71 16.90 3.71
CA ASN A 32 9.92 17.42 2.37
C ASN A 32 10.89 16.54 1.56
N ALA A 33 11.96 16.04 2.17
CA ALA A 33 12.85 15.07 1.57
C ALA A 33 12.11 13.78 1.18
N HIS A 34 11.25 13.26 2.07
CA HIS A 34 10.43 12.09 1.78
C HIS A 34 9.52 12.32 0.56
N LEU A 35 8.83 13.46 0.48
CA LEU A 35 7.96 13.78 -0.66
C LEU A 35 8.74 13.92 -1.98
N ILE A 36 9.96 14.45 -1.93
CA ILE A 36 10.84 14.52 -3.11
C ILE A 36 11.25 13.11 -3.56
N ILE A 37 11.71 12.27 -2.64
CA ILE A 37 12.08 10.88 -2.96
C ILE A 37 10.87 10.09 -3.46
N PHE A 38 9.68 10.31 -2.88
CA PHE A 38 8.43 9.74 -3.35
C PHE A 38 8.15 10.11 -4.81
N ALA A 39 8.23 11.40 -5.17
CA ALA A 39 8.05 11.85 -6.54
C ALA A 39 9.09 11.26 -7.50
N LEU A 40 10.37 11.19 -7.08
CA LEU A 40 11.43 10.55 -7.86
C LEU A 40 11.16 9.06 -8.08
N THR A 41 10.59 8.37 -7.10
CA THR A 41 10.24 6.94 -7.23
C THR A 41 9.13 6.75 -8.27
N ILE A 42 8.10 7.61 -8.27
CA ILE A 42 7.05 7.57 -9.30
C ILE A 42 7.63 7.80 -10.70
N ILE A 43 8.50 8.81 -10.83
CA ILE A 43 9.17 9.11 -12.10
C ILE A 43 10.01 7.92 -12.55
N CYS A 44 10.78 7.32 -11.65
CA CYS A 44 11.59 6.13 -11.92
C CYS A 44 10.74 4.98 -12.48
N LEU A 45 9.60 4.69 -11.84
CA LEU A 45 8.65 3.67 -12.30
C LEU A 45 8.06 4.02 -13.67
N GLY A 46 7.71 5.29 -13.89
CA GLY A 46 7.18 5.77 -15.17
C GLY A 46 8.15 5.57 -16.36
N PHE A 47 9.45 5.56 -16.10
CA PHE A 47 10.48 5.24 -17.08
C PHE A 47 10.81 3.74 -17.17
N GLY A 48 10.06 2.88 -16.50
CA GLY A 48 10.28 1.43 -16.51
C GLY A 48 11.49 0.96 -15.70
N HIS A 49 11.97 1.77 -14.77
CA HIS A 49 13.06 1.41 -13.87
C HIS A 49 12.52 0.81 -12.58
N ASP A 50 12.25 -0.49 -12.59
CA ASP A 50 11.72 -1.26 -11.47
C ASP A 50 12.79 -2.04 -10.67
N GLY A 51 14.06 -1.96 -11.12
CA GLY A 51 15.16 -2.71 -10.54
C GLY A 51 15.80 -2.04 -9.32
N TRP A 52 17.16 -2.07 -9.27
CA TRP A 52 17.94 -1.61 -8.11
C TRP A 52 17.72 -0.13 -7.75
N VAL A 53 17.46 0.73 -8.74
CA VAL A 53 17.19 2.16 -8.49
C VAL A 53 15.89 2.33 -7.72
N TYR A 54 14.83 1.64 -8.12
CA TYR A 54 13.56 1.63 -7.39
C TYR A 54 13.74 1.12 -5.97
N LEU A 55 14.44 -0.02 -5.78
CA LEU A 55 14.70 -0.58 -4.44
C LEU A 55 15.49 0.38 -3.56
N ALA A 56 16.49 1.05 -4.12
CA ALA A 56 17.27 2.05 -3.40
C ALA A 56 16.42 3.24 -2.97
N LEU A 57 15.56 3.77 -3.85
CA LEU A 57 14.64 4.86 -3.53
C LEU A 57 13.62 4.45 -2.46
N MET A 58 13.08 3.23 -2.53
CA MET A 58 12.19 2.67 -1.50
C MET A 58 12.91 2.55 -0.15
N PHE A 59 14.14 2.05 -0.13
CA PHE A 59 14.94 1.98 1.09
C PHE A 59 15.16 3.35 1.72
N VAL A 60 15.49 4.37 0.91
CA VAL A 60 15.63 5.75 1.38
C VAL A 60 14.32 6.29 1.96
N GLN A 61 13.17 6.00 1.35
CA GLN A 61 11.86 6.40 1.89
C GLN A 61 11.61 5.79 3.28
N TYR A 62 11.89 4.50 3.47
CA TYR A 62 11.75 3.86 4.78
C TYR A 62 12.70 4.47 5.81
N CYS A 63 13.96 4.77 5.44
CA CYS A 63 14.90 5.47 6.32
C CYS A 63 14.38 6.86 6.71
N LEU A 64 13.82 7.62 5.77
CA LEU A 64 13.24 8.93 6.03
C LEU A 64 12.01 8.86 6.92
N LEU A 65 11.14 7.85 6.76
CA LEU A 65 10.01 7.62 7.66
C LEU A 65 10.48 7.29 9.08
N LEU A 66 11.46 6.41 9.22
CA LEU A 66 12.06 6.10 10.52
C LEU A 66 12.69 7.35 11.16
N ALA A 67 13.42 8.15 10.38
CA ALA A 67 14.01 9.39 10.88
C ALA A 67 12.94 10.41 11.33
N GLN A 68 11.78 10.46 10.66
CA GLN A 68 10.66 11.32 11.06
C GLN A 68 10.07 10.94 12.43
N LEU A 69 10.13 9.66 12.83
CA LEU A 69 9.68 9.21 14.15
C LEU A 69 10.55 9.74 15.28
N PHE A 70 11.81 10.07 15.01
CA PHE A 70 12.78 10.55 15.99
C PHE A 70 13.17 12.01 15.77
N ALA A 71 12.43 12.71 14.89
CA ALA A 71 12.67 14.12 14.61
C ALA A 71 12.08 15.02 15.69
N LYS A 72 12.67 16.21 15.86
CA LYS A 72 12.06 17.27 16.65
C LYS A 72 10.78 17.77 15.97
N ASP A 73 9.78 18.11 16.76
CA ASP A 73 8.48 18.64 16.30
C ASP A 73 7.73 17.68 15.35
N GLN A 74 7.75 16.38 15.67
CA GLN A 74 7.08 15.34 14.90
C GLN A 74 5.56 15.60 14.80
N ASN A 75 4.98 15.19 13.66
CA ASN A 75 3.57 15.29 13.40
C ASN A 75 3.00 13.93 12.97
N ALA A 76 2.24 13.30 13.85
CA ALA A 76 1.70 11.96 13.64
C ALA A 76 0.85 11.83 12.36
N LYS A 77 0.04 12.84 12.04
CA LYS A 77 -0.80 12.83 10.82
C LYS A 77 0.05 12.75 9.54
N TRP A 78 1.17 13.49 9.52
CA TRP A 78 2.08 13.44 8.40
C TRP A 78 2.90 12.15 8.33
N ILE A 79 3.21 11.54 9.47
CA ILE A 79 3.88 10.23 9.51
C ILE A 79 2.94 9.16 8.95
N VAL A 80 1.66 9.13 9.38
CA VAL A 80 0.65 8.22 8.83
C VAL A 80 0.49 8.43 7.33
N ALA A 81 0.36 9.67 6.87
CA ALA A 81 0.30 9.99 5.44
C ALA A 81 1.53 9.49 4.67
N GLY A 82 2.73 9.64 5.24
CA GLY A 82 3.97 9.13 4.67
C GLY A 82 3.99 7.61 4.57
N VAL A 83 3.51 6.90 5.58
CA VAL A 83 3.35 5.43 5.55
C VAL A 83 2.39 5.03 4.44
N MET A 84 1.23 5.68 4.33
CA MET A 84 0.26 5.41 3.26
C MET A 84 0.86 5.64 1.87
N LEU A 85 1.56 6.75 1.66
CA LEU A 85 2.23 7.06 0.40
C LEU A 85 3.30 6.01 0.05
N THR A 86 4.16 5.64 0.99
CA THR A 86 5.20 4.64 0.75
C THR A 86 4.61 3.26 0.48
N THR A 87 3.53 2.89 1.16
CA THR A 87 2.83 1.62 0.92
C THR A 87 2.16 1.60 -0.45
N SER A 88 1.55 2.71 -0.89
CA SER A 88 0.94 2.78 -2.23
C SER A 88 1.97 2.58 -3.35
N ILE A 89 3.14 3.17 -3.21
CA ILE A 89 4.24 3.00 -4.17
C ILE A 89 4.79 1.57 -4.17
N LEU A 90 4.79 0.88 -3.04
CA LEU A 90 5.24 -0.52 -2.98
C LEU A 90 4.38 -1.45 -3.86
N VAL A 91 3.09 -1.15 -3.98
CA VAL A 91 2.15 -1.94 -4.78
C VAL A 91 2.08 -1.46 -6.23
N LEU A 92 2.46 -0.21 -6.50
CA LEU A 92 2.34 0.40 -7.82
C LEU A 92 3.07 -0.34 -8.96
N PRO A 93 4.29 -0.91 -8.77
CA PRO A 93 4.96 -1.67 -9.83
C PRO A 93 4.13 -2.85 -10.32
N GLN A 94 3.42 -3.52 -9.43
CA GLN A 94 2.56 -4.66 -9.78
C GLN A 94 1.42 -4.25 -10.73
N MET A 95 1.02 -2.97 -10.70
CA MET A 95 0.01 -2.44 -11.62
C MET A 95 0.60 -2.02 -12.97
N LEU A 96 1.82 -1.48 -12.96
CA LEU A 96 2.44 -0.85 -14.13
C LEU A 96 3.23 -1.84 -15.00
N ILE A 97 3.68 -2.95 -14.42
CA ILE A 97 4.57 -3.89 -15.10
C ILE A 97 3.80 -5.17 -15.45
N PRO A 98 3.42 -5.35 -16.73
CA PRO A 98 2.63 -6.51 -17.18
C PRO A 98 3.25 -7.86 -16.84
N ALA A 99 4.58 -7.95 -16.70
CA ALA A 99 5.27 -9.19 -16.35
C ALA A 99 4.87 -9.75 -14.98
N TYR A 100 4.47 -8.91 -14.05
CA TYR A 100 3.97 -9.35 -12.74
C TYR A 100 2.56 -9.95 -12.79
N TYR A 101 1.80 -9.67 -13.84
CA TYR A 101 0.46 -10.25 -14.03
C TYR A 101 0.49 -11.75 -14.33
N CYS A 102 1.54 -12.22 -14.98
CA CYS A 102 1.58 -13.58 -15.48
C CYS A 102 2.29 -14.56 -14.56
N GLY A 103 2.92 -14.07 -13.48
CA GLY A 103 3.81 -14.88 -12.63
C GLY A 103 3.17 -15.38 -11.33
N ASP A 104 2.07 -14.78 -10.89
CA ASP A 104 1.44 -15.12 -9.62
C ASP A 104 0.09 -15.82 -9.84
N GLY A 105 0.09 -17.13 -9.64
CA GLY A 105 -1.12 -17.95 -9.81
C GLY A 105 -2.27 -17.55 -8.88
N ASP A 106 -1.97 -17.01 -7.70
CA ASP A 106 -2.98 -16.57 -6.74
C ASP A 106 -3.71 -15.31 -7.23
N LEU A 107 -2.99 -14.32 -7.75
CA LEU A 107 -3.61 -13.11 -8.33
C LEU A 107 -4.48 -13.43 -9.55
N LEU A 108 -4.02 -14.34 -10.42
CA LEU A 108 -4.82 -14.81 -11.56
C LEU A 108 -6.09 -15.52 -11.09
N PHE A 109 -6.02 -16.30 -10.01
CA PHE A 109 -7.17 -16.96 -9.42
C PHE A 109 -8.19 -15.94 -8.92
N HIS A 110 -7.78 -14.93 -8.17
CA HIS A 110 -8.66 -13.88 -7.68
C HIS A 110 -9.30 -13.07 -8.81
N ALA A 111 -8.54 -12.74 -9.85
CA ALA A 111 -9.07 -12.05 -11.02
C ALA A 111 -10.08 -12.91 -11.79
N GLY A 112 -9.77 -14.21 -11.97
CA GLY A 112 -10.65 -15.18 -12.62
C GLY A 112 -11.95 -15.36 -11.86
N TYR A 113 -11.89 -15.48 -10.54
CA TYR A 113 -13.08 -15.63 -9.70
C TYR A 113 -13.99 -14.38 -9.75
N ALA A 114 -13.39 -13.18 -9.64
CA ALA A 114 -14.15 -11.94 -9.78
C ALA A 114 -14.76 -11.79 -11.18
N LYS A 115 -14.05 -12.21 -12.23
CA LYS A 115 -14.59 -12.24 -13.61
C LYS A 115 -15.79 -13.18 -13.71
N THR A 116 -15.71 -14.35 -13.12
CA THR A 116 -16.83 -15.30 -13.12
C THR A 116 -18.07 -14.71 -12.45
N ILE A 117 -17.91 -13.94 -11.35
CA ILE A 117 -19.03 -13.24 -10.71
C ILE A 117 -19.69 -12.25 -11.66
N ILE A 118 -18.90 -11.49 -12.43
CA ILE A 118 -19.43 -10.57 -13.45
C ILE A 118 -20.18 -11.33 -14.53
N ASP A 119 -19.55 -12.35 -15.11
CA ASP A 119 -20.11 -13.08 -16.25
C ASP A 119 -21.41 -13.85 -15.89
N MET A 120 -21.52 -14.32 -14.65
CA MET A 120 -22.69 -15.06 -14.17
C MET A 120 -23.76 -14.18 -13.52
N GLY A 121 -23.42 -12.95 -13.14
CA GLY A 121 -24.30 -12.06 -12.38
C GLY A 121 -24.63 -12.55 -10.96
N THR A 122 -23.93 -13.55 -10.48
CA THR A 122 -24.13 -14.16 -9.16
C THR A 122 -22.82 -14.68 -8.59
N VAL A 123 -22.79 -14.90 -7.28
CA VAL A 123 -21.62 -15.50 -6.62
C VAL A 123 -21.46 -16.94 -7.12
N ALA A 124 -20.31 -17.21 -7.71
CA ALA A 124 -20.01 -18.54 -8.23
C ALA A 124 -19.95 -19.56 -7.08
N THR A 125 -20.71 -20.63 -7.22
CA THR A 125 -20.67 -21.81 -6.35
C THR A 125 -20.01 -22.95 -7.14
N GLY A 126 -19.23 -23.80 -6.49
CA GLY A 126 -18.65 -24.99 -7.14
C GLY A 126 -17.18 -24.87 -7.51
N TYR A 127 -16.50 -23.78 -7.22
CA TYR A 127 -15.04 -23.68 -7.35
C TYR A 127 -14.26 -24.41 -6.25
N GLY A 128 -14.97 -24.93 -5.25
CA GLY A 128 -14.45 -25.78 -4.18
C GLY A 128 -13.38 -25.12 -3.32
N GLY A 129 -13.63 -25.04 -2.00
CA GLY A 129 -12.62 -24.63 -1.06
C GLY A 129 -12.92 -23.37 -0.25
N THR A 130 -11.91 -22.87 0.42
CA THR A 130 -11.99 -21.77 1.40
C THR A 130 -12.58 -20.47 0.82
N TYR A 131 -12.40 -20.24 -0.48
CA TYR A 131 -12.84 -19.02 -1.16
C TYR A 131 -14.35 -18.90 -1.34
N GLU A 132 -15.09 -20.01 -1.37
CA GLU A 132 -16.54 -19.98 -1.42
C GLU A 132 -17.18 -19.38 -0.16
N SER A 133 -16.48 -19.50 0.97
CA SER A 133 -16.91 -18.97 2.25
C SER A 133 -16.57 -17.49 2.43
N PHE A 134 -15.67 -16.93 1.60
CA PHE A 134 -15.13 -15.56 1.72
C PHE A 134 -15.22 -14.78 0.42
N ASN A 135 -16.40 -14.72 -0.17
CA ASN A 135 -16.63 -14.08 -1.47
C ASN A 135 -16.57 -12.54 -1.45
N ALA A 136 -16.62 -11.91 -0.26
CA ALA A 136 -16.77 -10.47 -0.14
C ALA A 136 -15.68 -9.68 -0.91
N TYR A 137 -14.45 -10.16 -0.88
CA TYR A 137 -13.34 -9.53 -1.59
C TYR A 137 -13.52 -9.58 -3.12
N HIS A 138 -13.92 -10.74 -3.65
CA HIS A 138 -14.14 -10.92 -5.09
C HIS A 138 -15.37 -10.16 -5.58
N ILE A 139 -16.43 -10.12 -4.75
CA ILE A 139 -17.63 -9.31 -5.03
C ILE A 139 -17.26 -7.84 -5.09
N LEU A 140 -16.42 -7.35 -4.17
CA LEU A 140 -15.97 -5.97 -4.16
C LEU A 140 -15.17 -5.63 -5.42
N ILE A 141 -14.26 -6.52 -5.86
CA ILE A 141 -13.49 -6.35 -7.10
C ILE A 141 -14.43 -6.33 -8.31
N ALA A 142 -15.37 -7.28 -8.39
CA ALA A 142 -16.34 -7.36 -9.46
C ALA A 142 -17.22 -6.11 -9.54
N ALA A 143 -17.80 -5.69 -8.41
CA ALA A 143 -18.63 -4.49 -8.33
C ALA A 143 -17.84 -3.22 -8.67
N PHE A 144 -16.56 -3.12 -8.25
CA PHE A 144 -15.71 -2.01 -8.60
C PHE A 144 -15.38 -1.97 -10.10
N ALA A 145 -15.10 -3.12 -10.71
CA ALA A 145 -14.86 -3.25 -12.15
C ALA A 145 -16.11 -2.83 -12.95
N GLU A 146 -17.27 -3.33 -12.60
CA GLU A 146 -18.54 -2.98 -13.23
C GLU A 146 -18.88 -1.49 -13.09
N ALA A 147 -18.73 -0.94 -11.88
CA ALA A 147 -19.04 0.46 -11.62
C ALA A 147 -18.10 1.45 -12.33
N THR A 148 -16.85 1.07 -12.55
CA THR A 148 -15.82 1.96 -13.13
C THR A 148 -15.56 1.69 -14.61
N GLY A 149 -15.93 0.54 -15.14
CA GLY A 149 -15.57 0.07 -16.48
C GLY A 149 -14.09 -0.28 -16.63
N LEU A 150 -13.34 -0.40 -15.54
CA LEU A 150 -11.93 -0.76 -15.56
C LEU A 150 -11.75 -2.27 -15.76
N ALA A 151 -10.62 -2.64 -16.37
CA ALA A 151 -10.22 -4.04 -16.48
C ALA A 151 -10.14 -4.68 -15.10
N ILE A 152 -10.53 -5.96 -14.99
CA ILE A 152 -10.66 -6.66 -13.71
C ILE A 152 -9.36 -6.73 -12.93
N ASN A 153 -8.23 -6.90 -13.62
CA ASN A 153 -6.91 -6.89 -13.01
C ASN A 153 -6.56 -5.52 -12.39
N VAL A 154 -6.88 -4.42 -13.08
CA VAL A 154 -6.70 -3.07 -12.55
C VAL A 154 -7.58 -2.86 -11.32
N SER A 155 -8.83 -3.32 -11.39
CA SER A 155 -9.78 -3.27 -10.28
C SER A 155 -9.31 -4.07 -9.07
N LEU A 156 -8.76 -5.27 -9.29
CA LEU A 156 -8.14 -6.10 -8.26
C LEU A 156 -7.04 -5.34 -7.51
N TYR A 157 -6.10 -4.71 -8.23
CA TYR A 157 -5.01 -3.96 -7.61
C TYR A 157 -5.50 -2.72 -6.87
N LEU A 158 -6.40 -1.95 -7.47
CA LEU A 158 -6.95 -0.75 -6.83
C LEU A 158 -7.70 -1.08 -5.55
N VAL A 159 -8.51 -2.14 -5.55
CA VAL A 159 -9.23 -2.63 -4.35
C VAL A 159 -8.23 -3.12 -3.31
N SER A 160 -7.20 -3.87 -3.70
CA SER A 160 -6.15 -4.34 -2.78
C SER A 160 -5.41 -3.17 -2.13
N VAL A 161 -4.96 -2.21 -2.93
CA VAL A 161 -4.28 -0.99 -2.44
C VAL A 161 -5.20 -0.22 -1.50
N ALA A 162 -6.46 0.02 -1.90
CA ALA A 162 -7.42 0.72 -1.08
C ALA A 162 -7.64 0.01 0.26
N THR A 163 -7.80 -1.31 0.26
CA THR A 163 -7.97 -2.11 1.47
C THR A 163 -6.80 -1.94 2.42
N VAL A 164 -5.56 -2.02 1.91
CA VAL A 164 -4.36 -1.82 2.73
C VAL A 164 -4.27 -0.38 3.23
N LEU A 165 -4.48 0.62 2.37
CA LEU A 165 -4.38 2.02 2.75
C LEU A 165 -5.44 2.41 3.79
N PHE A 166 -6.68 1.95 3.64
CA PHE A 166 -7.74 2.21 4.61
C PHE A 166 -7.54 1.48 5.94
N SER A 167 -6.84 0.35 5.96
CA SER A 167 -6.53 -0.33 7.22
C SER A 167 -5.55 0.45 8.11
N ILE A 168 -4.66 1.26 7.53
CA ILE A 168 -3.63 2.01 8.26
C ILE A 168 -4.24 2.99 9.29
N PRO A 169 -5.23 3.87 8.93
CA PRO A 169 -5.85 4.78 9.89
C PRO A 169 -6.63 4.08 11.00
N PHE A 170 -7.15 2.86 10.78
CA PHE A 170 -7.87 2.12 11.82
C PHE A 170 -6.95 1.53 12.89
N VAL A 171 -5.68 1.39 12.59
CA VAL A 171 -4.66 0.97 13.55
C VAL A 171 -4.09 2.17 14.32
N TYR A 172 -4.30 3.37 13.82
CA TYR A 172 -3.91 4.65 14.44
C TYR A 172 -5.00 5.18 15.36
#